data_d892e13e9229bccc0f125e2ac3a6b495
#
_entry.id   d892e13e9229bccc0f125e2ac3a6b495
#
_cell.length_a   1.000
_cell.length_b   1.000
_cell.length_c   1.000
_cell.angle_alpha   90.00
_cell.angle_beta   90.00
_cell.angle_gamma   90.00
#
_symmetry.space_group_name_H-M   'P 1'
#
loop_
_entity.id
_entity.type
_entity.pdbx_description
1 polymer ?
#
loop_
_entity_poly.entity_id
_entity_poly.type
_entity_poly.pdbx_seq_one_letter_code
_entity_poly.pdbx_strand_id
1 'polypeptide(L)'
;MKKFILAASVLVAVYSCKKEEGAKKENNTEVNGEAPKSNNKIVTLNGGITEIVAALGHEKEIVATDVTSTYPESLKATAKDLGHMRSMTIEPIMSVSPTLILASDKDINPELMGKIKASGIKTETFKQEFTVDGTKKLIADVAKAIGNTDYQKLTDKIDADLKQVQPIAKKPKVLFIYARGNMLMVSGKNTPMASLIELAGGENAVNDFEDFKPLTPEAVVKANPDVLFFFSSGLESAGGDQGALKMPGVSQTNAGKNKRIIAMDGGLVSGFGPRLGEAAVGLNKLLVESTK
;
A
#
# COMPACT_ATOMS: atom_id res chain seq x y z
N MET A 1 -35.91 87.78 -12.85
CA MET A 1 -37.22 88.25 -12.34
C MET A 1 -37.69 87.19 -11.30
N LYS A 2 -37.75 87.65 -10.04
CA LYS A 2 -38.83 87.48 -9.08
C LYS A 2 -39.21 85.94 -8.84
N LYS A 3 -39.37 85.45 -7.64
CA LYS A 3 -39.52 85.92 -6.23
C LYS A 3 -39.31 84.76 -5.32
N PHE A 4 -38.66 84.93 -4.23
CA PHE A 4 -38.94 84.66 -2.82
C PHE A 4 -40.32 84.03 -2.53
N ILE A 5 -40.32 82.99 -1.66
CA ILE A 5 -41.02 83.10 -0.34
C ILE A 5 -40.56 82.00 0.59
N LEU A 6 -40.26 82.44 1.77
CA LEU A 6 -39.88 81.81 3.04
C LEU A 6 -41.15 81.37 3.80
N ALA A 7 -41.19 80.25 4.49
CA ALA A 7 -41.99 80.10 5.72
C ALA A 7 -41.52 78.78 6.45
N ALA A 8 -41.19 78.95 7.48
CA ALA A 8 -40.91 78.72 8.85
C ALA A 8 -41.87 77.75 9.54
N SER A 9 -41.22 76.89 10.38
CA SER A 9 -41.61 76.41 11.69
C SER A 9 -42.81 75.45 11.81
N VAL A 10 -42.61 74.33 12.45
CA VAL A 10 -42.96 74.05 13.85
C VAL A 10 -42.49 72.70 14.32
N LEU A 11 -41.80 72.69 15.43
CA LEU A 11 -41.43 71.51 16.25
C LEU A 11 -42.69 70.85 16.82
N VAL A 12 -42.75 69.52 16.71
CA VAL A 12 -43.43 68.71 17.74
C VAL A 12 -42.61 67.46 18.04
N ALA A 13 -42.06 67.45 19.23
CA ALA A 13 -41.46 66.24 19.83
C ALA A 13 -42.52 65.29 20.31
N VAL A 14 -42.50 64.08 19.87
CA VAL A 14 -43.22 62.98 20.51
C VAL A 14 -42.22 61.84 20.80
N TYR A 15 -41.96 61.66 22.06
CA TYR A 15 -41.29 60.48 22.60
C TYR A 15 -42.15 59.25 22.36
N SER A 16 -41.58 58.25 21.70
CA SER A 16 -42.12 56.88 21.76
C SER A 16 -40.96 55.90 21.76
N CYS A 17 -40.75 55.31 22.89
CA CYS A 17 -39.88 54.13 23.05
C CYS A 17 -40.38 52.99 22.22
N LYS A 18 -39.51 52.42 21.32
CA LYS A 18 -39.70 51.08 20.81
C LYS A 18 -38.36 50.44 20.49
N LYS A 19 -38.06 49.43 21.23
CA LYS A 19 -37.14 48.29 21.02
C LYS A 19 -36.18 48.38 19.85
N GLU A 20 -34.88 48.38 20.19
CA GLU A 20 -33.78 48.00 19.34
C GLU A 20 -33.91 46.51 18.96
N GLU A 21 -34.20 46.22 17.69
CA GLU A 21 -33.86 44.98 17.06
C GLU A 21 -32.43 45.10 16.51
N GLY A 22 -31.49 44.41 17.15
CA GLY A 22 -30.07 44.36 16.75
C GLY A 22 -29.93 43.76 15.36
N ALA A 23 -29.45 44.55 14.43
CA ALA A 23 -28.88 44.04 13.18
C ALA A 23 -27.64 43.20 13.50
N LYS A 24 -27.77 41.87 13.36
CA LYS A 24 -26.63 40.94 13.34
C LYS A 24 -25.77 41.29 12.12
N LYS A 25 -24.61 41.88 12.35
CA LYS A 25 -23.50 41.81 11.43
C LYS A 25 -23.11 40.33 11.34
N GLU A 26 -23.34 39.71 10.20
CA GLU A 26 -22.70 38.45 9.83
C GLU A 26 -21.19 38.75 9.71
N ASN A 27 -20.45 38.43 10.77
CA ASN A 27 -19.02 38.22 10.66
C ASN A 27 -18.83 36.88 9.90
N ASN A 28 -18.56 36.97 8.61
CA ASN A 28 -17.90 35.93 7.87
C ASN A 28 -16.48 35.76 8.44
N THR A 29 -16.37 35.03 9.53
CA THR A 29 -15.11 34.43 9.94
C THR A 29 -14.92 33.26 9.02
N GLU A 30 -14.07 33.43 8.00
CA GLU A 30 -13.48 32.27 7.31
C GLU A 30 -12.78 31.44 8.38
N VAL A 31 -13.44 30.37 8.78
CA VAL A 31 -12.82 29.31 9.58
C VAL A 31 -11.85 28.62 8.66
N ASN A 32 -10.60 29.09 8.62
CA ASN A 32 -9.47 28.27 8.22
C ASN A 32 -9.40 27.12 9.21
N GLY A 33 -10.17 26.08 8.95
CA GLY A 33 -10.17 24.83 9.67
C GLY A 33 -8.90 24.05 9.35
N GLU A 34 -7.77 24.39 9.99
CA GLU A 34 -6.76 23.36 10.22
C GLU A 34 -7.46 22.24 10.99
N ALA A 35 -7.59 21.08 10.36
CA ALA A 35 -8.07 19.88 11.04
C ALA A 35 -7.25 19.70 12.33
N PRO A 36 -7.87 19.33 13.46
CA PRO A 36 -7.15 19.17 14.71
C PRO A 36 -5.95 18.27 14.48
N LYS A 37 -4.75 18.74 14.82
CA LYS A 37 -3.51 17.97 14.71
C LYS A 37 -3.71 16.70 15.52
N SER A 38 -3.88 15.58 14.84
CA SER A 38 -3.91 14.27 15.47
C SER A 38 -2.60 14.06 16.21
N ASN A 39 -2.67 13.73 17.51
CA ASN A 39 -1.50 13.36 18.30
C ASN A 39 -1.13 11.88 18.14
N ASN A 40 -1.72 11.20 17.16
CA ASN A 40 -1.44 9.81 16.89
C ASN A 40 -0.01 9.62 16.42
N LYS A 41 0.64 8.62 16.98
CA LYS A 41 1.95 8.13 16.54
C LYS A 41 1.79 6.67 16.17
N ILE A 42 1.63 6.43 14.87
CA ILE A 42 1.35 5.11 14.34
C ILE A 42 2.66 4.43 13.94
N VAL A 43 2.86 3.22 14.40
CA VAL A 43 3.89 2.31 13.91
C VAL A 43 3.22 1.27 13.02
N THR A 44 3.70 1.13 11.79
CA THR A 44 3.20 0.13 10.85
C THR A 44 4.29 -0.89 10.55
N LEU A 45 3.97 -2.17 10.71
CA LEU A 45 4.91 -3.27 10.61
C LEU A 45 4.55 -4.23 9.46
N ASN A 46 4.19 -3.65 8.33
CA ASN A 46 3.93 -4.34 7.06
C ASN A 46 3.70 -3.30 5.95
N GLY A 47 4.34 -3.46 4.78
CA GLY A 47 4.27 -2.50 3.68
C GLY A 47 2.86 -2.23 3.15
N GLY A 48 2.02 -3.26 3.02
CA GLY A 48 0.62 -3.10 2.59
C GLY A 48 -0.21 -2.28 3.58
N ILE A 49 -0.02 -2.51 4.90
CA ILE A 49 -0.67 -1.74 5.96
C ILE A 49 -0.19 -0.28 5.94
N THR A 50 1.12 -0.07 5.77
CA THR A 50 1.71 1.28 5.65
C THR A 50 1.08 2.07 4.50
N GLU A 51 0.95 1.45 3.33
CA GLU A 51 0.31 2.07 2.16
C GLU A 51 -1.16 2.41 2.42
N ILE A 52 -1.90 1.54 3.13
CA ILE A 52 -3.30 1.80 3.47
C ILE A 52 -3.42 3.02 4.39
N VAL A 53 -2.63 3.07 5.46
CA VAL A 53 -2.64 4.20 6.41
C VAL A 53 -2.29 5.51 5.70
N ALA A 54 -1.27 5.51 4.85
CA ALA A 54 -0.86 6.68 4.07
C ALA A 54 -1.96 7.10 3.06
N ALA A 55 -2.54 6.15 2.31
CA ALA A 55 -3.57 6.41 1.33
C ALA A 55 -4.89 6.93 1.95
N LEU A 56 -5.13 6.63 3.22
CA LEU A 56 -6.25 7.16 4.00
C LEU A 56 -5.98 8.57 4.58
N GLY A 57 -4.82 9.19 4.25
CA GLY A 57 -4.49 10.55 4.66
C GLY A 57 -3.76 10.65 6.00
N HIS A 58 -3.38 9.53 6.61
CA HIS A 58 -2.70 9.47 7.92
C HIS A 58 -1.17 9.31 7.80
N GLU A 59 -0.58 9.61 6.64
CA GLU A 59 0.87 9.47 6.41
C GLU A 59 1.71 10.21 7.45
N LYS A 60 1.32 11.43 7.82
CA LYS A 60 2.05 12.26 8.80
C LYS A 60 2.01 11.71 10.22
N GLU A 61 1.12 10.79 10.51
CA GLU A 61 0.99 10.11 11.80
C GLU A 61 1.90 8.87 11.90
N ILE A 62 2.43 8.39 10.76
CA ILE A 62 3.35 7.25 10.72
C ILE A 62 4.72 7.72 11.22
N VAL A 63 5.13 7.24 12.38
CA VAL A 63 6.40 7.63 13.01
C VAL A 63 7.51 6.59 12.82
N ALA A 64 7.16 5.33 12.53
CA ALA A 64 8.11 4.28 12.23
C ALA A 64 7.48 3.16 11.41
N THR A 65 8.30 2.48 10.61
CA THR A 65 7.89 1.42 9.70
C THR A 65 8.90 0.27 9.71
N ASP A 66 8.51 -0.88 9.19
CA ASP A 66 9.44 -1.96 8.87
C ASP A 66 10.09 -1.77 7.49
N VAL A 67 11.09 -2.57 7.17
CA VAL A 67 11.85 -2.51 5.91
C VAL A 67 11.00 -2.79 4.65
N THR A 68 9.81 -3.42 4.78
CA THR A 68 8.93 -3.70 3.64
C THR A 68 8.10 -2.48 3.23
N SER A 69 8.07 -1.46 4.07
CA SER A 69 7.30 -0.22 3.89
C SER A 69 8.06 0.76 2.99
N THR A 70 8.15 0.45 1.71
CA THR A 70 8.90 1.24 0.72
C THR A 70 8.09 2.36 0.07
N TYR A 71 6.78 2.38 0.27
CA TYR A 71 5.86 3.37 -0.30
C TYR A 71 4.86 3.88 0.75
N PRO A 72 4.50 5.19 0.72
CA PRO A 72 5.04 6.24 -0.13
C PRO A 72 6.51 6.57 0.21
N GLU A 73 7.26 7.01 -0.80
CA GLU A 73 8.70 7.25 -0.67
C GLU A 73 9.05 8.34 0.35
N SER A 74 8.13 9.29 0.57
CA SER A 74 8.22 10.36 1.58
C SER A 74 8.48 9.84 3.00
N LEU A 75 8.01 8.62 3.32
CA LEU A 75 8.22 8.01 4.64
C LEU A 75 9.68 7.70 4.94
N LYS A 76 10.54 7.54 3.93
CA LYS A 76 11.99 7.38 4.13
C LYS A 76 12.63 8.57 4.85
N ALA A 77 12.06 9.76 4.68
CA ALA A 77 12.55 10.98 5.32
C ALA A 77 11.84 11.30 6.65
N THR A 78 10.64 10.77 6.88
CA THR A 78 9.76 11.18 7.98
C THR A 78 9.52 10.11 9.03
N ALA A 79 9.62 8.83 8.66
CA ALA A 79 9.42 7.70 9.56
C ALA A 79 10.75 6.98 9.86
N LYS A 80 10.90 6.47 11.08
CA LYS A 80 12.06 5.68 11.46
C LYS A 80 11.97 4.28 10.86
N ASP A 81 13.00 3.84 10.15
CA ASP A 81 13.13 2.45 9.72
C ASP A 81 13.49 1.56 10.92
N LEU A 82 12.65 0.58 11.21
CA LEU A 82 12.83 -0.38 12.30
C LEU A 82 13.53 -1.67 11.83
N GLY A 83 13.82 -1.79 10.54
CA GLY A 83 14.47 -2.96 9.96
C GLY A 83 13.53 -4.15 9.71
N HIS A 84 14.10 -5.34 9.71
CA HIS A 84 13.37 -6.57 9.40
C HIS A 84 12.59 -7.12 10.60
N MET A 85 11.32 -7.48 10.40
CA MET A 85 10.46 -8.08 11.41
C MET A 85 11.06 -9.32 12.10
N ARG A 86 11.80 -10.16 11.36
CA ARG A 86 12.41 -11.38 11.93
C ARG A 86 13.46 -11.12 13.01
N SER A 87 14.12 -9.97 12.95
CA SER A 87 15.14 -9.54 13.93
C SER A 87 14.71 -8.37 14.78
N MET A 88 13.44 -7.96 14.68
CA MET A 88 12.93 -6.80 15.38
C MET A 88 12.78 -7.08 16.88
N THR A 89 13.20 -6.11 17.67
CA THR A 89 13.01 -6.10 19.11
C THR A 89 12.06 -4.99 19.54
N ILE A 90 11.65 -4.98 20.80
CA ILE A 90 10.66 -4.00 21.30
C ILE A 90 11.25 -2.59 21.42
N GLU A 91 12.56 -2.47 21.70
CA GLU A 91 13.21 -1.19 22.03
C GLU A 91 13.12 -0.17 20.89
N PRO A 92 13.42 -0.51 19.61
CA PRO A 92 13.26 0.43 18.50
C PRO A 92 11.82 0.92 18.34
N ILE A 93 10.82 0.05 18.57
CA ILE A 93 9.40 0.40 18.53
C ILE A 93 9.07 1.40 19.64
N MET A 94 9.48 1.12 20.88
CA MET A 94 9.21 1.98 22.02
C MET A 94 9.92 3.33 21.95
N SER A 95 11.07 3.40 21.26
CA SER A 95 11.85 4.64 21.14
C SER A 95 11.11 5.79 20.44
N VAL A 96 10.09 5.50 19.64
CA VAL A 96 9.25 6.51 18.98
C VAL A 96 7.99 6.87 19.78
N SER A 97 7.79 6.24 20.96
CA SER A 97 6.63 6.45 21.85
C SER A 97 5.30 6.32 21.08
N PRO A 98 5.00 5.17 20.46
CA PRO A 98 3.81 5.00 19.63
C PRO A 98 2.53 5.03 20.48
N THR A 99 1.43 5.49 19.88
CA THR A 99 0.08 5.40 20.45
C THR A 99 -0.71 4.25 19.86
N LEU A 100 -0.30 3.77 18.66
CA LEU A 100 -0.95 2.67 17.93
C LEU A 100 0.11 1.89 17.15
N ILE A 101 0.03 0.56 17.22
CA ILE A 101 0.85 -0.36 16.41
C ILE A 101 -0.10 -1.16 15.51
N LEU A 102 0.20 -1.18 14.21
CA LEU A 102 -0.54 -1.94 13.20
C LEU A 102 0.41 -2.95 12.54
N ALA A 103 0.02 -4.21 12.48
CA ALA A 103 0.89 -5.26 11.97
C ALA A 103 0.12 -6.40 11.29
N SER A 104 0.81 -7.18 10.45
CA SER A 104 0.32 -8.46 9.98
C SER A 104 0.48 -9.51 11.08
N ASP A 105 -0.53 -10.37 11.26
CA ASP A 105 -0.51 -11.46 12.25
C ASP A 105 0.57 -12.51 11.98
N LYS A 106 0.97 -12.67 10.70
CA LYS A 106 2.02 -13.60 10.28
C LYS A 106 3.44 -13.08 10.45
N ASP A 107 3.62 -11.77 10.49
CA ASP A 107 4.96 -11.16 10.46
C ASP A 107 5.54 -10.99 11.87
N ILE A 108 4.70 -10.79 12.88
CA ILE A 108 5.15 -10.63 14.26
C ILE A 108 5.37 -12.00 14.92
N ASN A 109 6.58 -12.24 15.41
CA ASN A 109 6.83 -13.44 16.21
C ASN A 109 6.13 -13.35 17.59
N PRO A 110 5.79 -14.51 18.22
CA PRO A 110 5.05 -14.54 19.49
C PRO A 110 5.76 -13.83 20.64
N GLU A 111 7.10 -13.85 20.69
CA GLU A 111 7.88 -13.19 21.75
C GLU A 111 7.75 -11.67 21.65
N LEU A 112 7.95 -11.10 20.47
CA LEU A 112 7.78 -9.66 20.24
C LEU A 112 6.34 -9.24 20.52
N MET A 113 5.35 -10.01 20.07
CA MET A 113 3.94 -9.75 20.35
C MET A 113 3.65 -9.74 21.86
N GLY A 114 4.23 -10.67 22.62
CA GLY A 114 4.10 -10.69 24.08
C GLY A 114 4.64 -9.41 24.73
N LYS A 115 5.82 -8.93 24.31
CA LYS A 115 6.43 -7.69 24.78
C LYS A 115 5.59 -6.45 24.39
N ILE A 116 5.06 -6.40 23.18
CA ILE A 116 4.18 -5.31 22.72
C ILE A 116 2.92 -5.27 23.57
N LYS A 117 2.25 -6.40 23.81
CA LYS A 117 1.06 -6.47 24.68
C LYS A 117 1.37 -6.03 26.11
N ALA A 118 2.51 -6.43 26.65
CA ALA A 118 2.94 -6.03 27.99
C ALA A 118 3.22 -4.52 28.13
N SER A 119 3.52 -3.83 27.03
CA SER A 119 3.73 -2.37 27.02
C SER A 119 2.45 -1.56 27.22
N GLY A 120 1.26 -2.18 27.07
CA GLY A 120 -0.04 -1.52 27.15
C GLY A 120 -0.40 -0.63 25.96
N ILE A 121 0.43 -0.58 24.91
CA ILE A 121 0.14 0.20 23.70
C ILE A 121 -0.95 -0.49 22.89
N LYS A 122 -1.93 0.30 22.42
CA LYS A 122 -2.97 -0.20 21.53
C LYS A 122 -2.33 -0.85 20.30
N THR A 123 -2.64 -2.11 20.07
CA THR A 123 -2.05 -2.90 18.98
C THR A 123 -3.15 -3.66 18.27
N GLU A 124 -3.22 -3.50 16.95
CA GLU A 124 -4.13 -4.23 16.09
C GLU A 124 -3.34 -5.08 15.10
N THR A 125 -3.72 -6.34 14.97
CA THR A 125 -3.12 -7.26 14.01
C THR A 125 -4.15 -7.69 12.99
N PHE A 126 -3.72 -7.81 11.74
CA PHE A 126 -4.59 -8.12 10.62
C PHE A 126 -4.14 -9.39 9.92
N LYS A 127 -5.11 -10.24 9.58
CA LYS A 127 -4.88 -11.36 8.65
C LYS A 127 -4.76 -10.80 7.24
N GLN A 128 -3.65 -11.07 6.58
CA GLN A 128 -3.46 -10.73 5.17
C GLN A 128 -3.77 -11.94 4.31
N GLU A 129 -4.80 -11.84 3.48
CA GLU A 129 -5.16 -12.82 2.46
C GLU A 129 -4.81 -12.27 1.08
N PHE A 130 -4.04 -13.04 0.31
CA PHE A 130 -3.55 -12.60 -1.00
C PHE A 130 -4.60 -12.80 -2.10
N THR A 131 -5.77 -12.18 -1.92
CA THR A 131 -6.89 -12.13 -2.86
C THR A 131 -7.40 -10.71 -2.98
N VAL A 132 -8.20 -10.40 -3.99
CA VAL A 132 -8.84 -9.09 -4.16
C VAL A 132 -9.74 -8.78 -2.96
N ASP A 133 -10.60 -9.74 -2.57
CA ASP A 133 -11.52 -9.55 -1.44
C ASP A 133 -10.76 -9.44 -0.11
N GLY A 134 -9.70 -10.24 0.08
CA GLY A 134 -8.82 -10.15 1.24
C GLY A 134 -8.14 -8.78 1.35
N THR A 135 -7.66 -8.24 0.23
CA THR A 135 -7.08 -6.89 0.19
C THR A 135 -8.10 -5.80 0.54
N LYS A 136 -9.30 -5.87 -0.04
CA LYS A 136 -10.38 -4.92 0.29
C LYS A 136 -10.79 -5.00 1.76
N LYS A 137 -10.86 -6.22 2.30
CA LYS A 137 -11.12 -6.44 3.72
C LYS A 137 -10.01 -5.84 4.58
N LEU A 138 -8.74 -6.05 4.23
CA LEU A 138 -7.61 -5.45 4.95
C LEU A 138 -7.70 -3.92 4.96
N ILE A 139 -8.04 -3.30 3.82
CA ILE A 139 -8.25 -1.84 3.72
C ILE A 139 -9.34 -1.39 4.70
N ALA A 140 -10.48 -2.08 4.72
CA ALA A 140 -11.59 -1.74 5.62
C ALA A 140 -11.23 -1.92 7.10
N ASP A 141 -10.55 -3.01 7.44
CA ASP A 141 -10.14 -3.31 8.82
C ASP A 141 -9.10 -2.29 9.33
N VAL A 142 -8.11 -1.93 8.52
CA VAL A 142 -7.11 -0.90 8.86
C VAL A 142 -7.79 0.47 8.99
N ALA A 143 -8.67 0.84 8.07
CA ALA A 143 -9.44 2.08 8.15
C ALA A 143 -10.20 2.18 9.47
N LYS A 144 -10.90 1.13 9.86
CA LYS A 144 -11.62 1.05 11.13
C LYS A 144 -10.67 1.22 12.33
N ALA A 145 -9.50 0.60 12.31
CA ALA A 145 -8.52 0.65 13.42
C ALA A 145 -7.99 2.07 13.66
N ILE A 146 -7.85 2.89 12.62
CA ILE A 146 -7.43 4.29 12.70
C ILE A 146 -8.59 5.28 12.78
N GLY A 147 -9.86 4.78 12.84
CA GLY A 147 -11.06 5.64 12.95
C GLY A 147 -11.45 6.34 11.64
N ASN A 148 -10.97 5.85 10.50
CA ASN A 148 -11.31 6.39 9.17
C ASN A 148 -12.49 5.61 8.57
N THR A 149 -13.46 6.32 7.96
CA THR A 149 -14.62 5.72 7.32
C THR A 149 -14.64 5.87 5.79
N ASP A 150 -13.75 6.70 5.23
CA ASP A 150 -13.71 7.01 3.79
C ASP A 150 -12.66 6.17 3.04
N TYR A 151 -12.82 4.85 3.09
CA TYR A 151 -11.91 3.91 2.41
C TYR A 151 -12.46 3.38 1.08
N GLN A 152 -13.72 3.61 0.77
CA GLN A 152 -14.40 3.04 -0.40
C GLN A 152 -13.68 3.38 -1.71
N LYS A 153 -13.15 4.60 -1.83
CA LYS A 153 -12.39 5.03 -3.01
C LYS A 153 -11.18 4.15 -3.31
N LEU A 154 -10.52 3.61 -2.27
CA LEU A 154 -9.38 2.72 -2.44
C LEU A 154 -9.82 1.37 -3.00
N THR A 155 -10.92 0.83 -2.50
CA THR A 155 -11.46 -0.45 -2.98
C THR A 155 -12.03 -0.33 -4.39
N ASP A 156 -12.74 0.77 -4.70
CA ASP A 156 -13.28 1.05 -6.03
C ASP A 156 -12.16 1.23 -7.07
N LYS A 157 -11.03 1.85 -6.66
CA LYS A 157 -9.86 1.98 -7.53
C LYS A 157 -9.29 0.62 -7.90
N ILE A 158 -9.17 -0.32 -6.95
CA ILE A 158 -8.72 -1.68 -7.25
C ILE A 158 -9.62 -2.32 -8.31
N ASP A 159 -10.94 -2.22 -8.17
CA ASP A 159 -11.89 -2.79 -9.14
C ASP A 159 -11.78 -2.13 -10.51
N ALA A 160 -11.60 -0.81 -10.54
CA ALA A 160 -11.44 -0.06 -11.78
C ALA A 160 -10.14 -0.44 -12.52
N ASP A 161 -9.05 -0.58 -11.78
CA ASP A 161 -7.76 -0.98 -12.35
C ASP A 161 -7.83 -2.42 -12.88
N LEU A 162 -8.38 -3.36 -12.12
CA LEU A 162 -8.47 -4.78 -12.52
C LEU A 162 -9.29 -4.98 -13.82
N LYS A 163 -10.26 -4.10 -14.12
CA LYS A 163 -10.99 -4.13 -15.40
C LYS A 163 -10.10 -3.79 -16.61
N GLN A 164 -8.91 -3.23 -16.39
CA GLN A 164 -7.96 -2.89 -17.44
C GLN A 164 -7.01 -4.05 -17.78
N VAL A 165 -7.04 -5.14 -17.03
CA VAL A 165 -6.25 -6.34 -17.31
C VAL A 165 -6.70 -6.93 -18.65
N GLN A 166 -5.79 -7.01 -19.62
CA GLN A 166 -6.07 -7.52 -20.94
C GLN A 166 -6.13 -9.05 -20.93
N PRO A 167 -7.11 -9.67 -21.62
CA PRO A 167 -7.15 -11.12 -21.73
C PRO A 167 -5.94 -11.63 -22.52
N ILE A 168 -5.30 -12.71 -22.02
CA ILE A 168 -4.21 -13.41 -22.68
C ILE A 168 -4.74 -14.74 -23.20
N ALA A 169 -4.74 -14.94 -24.51
CA ALA A 169 -5.36 -16.11 -25.16
C ALA A 169 -4.74 -17.45 -24.68
N LYS A 170 -3.42 -17.49 -24.51
CA LYS A 170 -2.70 -18.61 -23.90
C LYS A 170 -1.95 -18.09 -22.69
N LYS A 171 -2.42 -18.45 -21.51
CA LYS A 171 -1.78 -18.05 -20.24
C LYS A 171 -0.33 -18.52 -20.20
N PRO A 172 0.66 -17.59 -20.09
CA PRO A 172 2.06 -17.99 -19.95
C PRO A 172 2.29 -18.58 -18.57
N LYS A 173 3.14 -19.62 -18.51
CA LYS A 173 3.68 -20.12 -17.25
C LYS A 173 4.75 -19.19 -16.73
N VAL A 174 4.51 -18.56 -15.58
CA VAL A 174 5.39 -17.57 -14.98
C VAL A 174 6.05 -18.16 -13.74
N LEU A 175 7.38 -18.16 -13.71
CA LEU A 175 8.15 -18.56 -12.54
C LEU A 175 8.66 -17.32 -11.84
N PHE A 176 8.09 -17.02 -10.64
CA PHE A 176 8.67 -16.00 -9.80
C PHE A 176 9.89 -16.53 -9.06
N ILE A 177 11.01 -15.79 -9.15
CA ILE A 177 12.27 -16.09 -8.48
C ILE A 177 12.60 -14.94 -7.52
N TYR A 178 12.62 -15.23 -6.23
CA TYR A 178 13.19 -14.34 -5.22
C TYR A 178 14.70 -14.52 -5.20
N ALA A 179 15.45 -13.47 -5.53
CA ALA A 179 16.91 -13.48 -5.50
C ALA A 179 17.42 -12.42 -4.51
N ARG A 180 18.32 -12.83 -3.60
CA ARG A 180 19.00 -11.92 -2.66
C ARG A 180 20.37 -12.50 -2.32
N GLY A 181 21.43 -11.91 -2.88
CA GLY A 181 22.76 -12.48 -2.82
C GLY A 181 22.75 -13.91 -3.39
N ASN A 182 23.25 -14.87 -2.63
CA ASN A 182 23.29 -16.28 -3.04
C ASN A 182 21.97 -17.04 -2.77
N MET A 183 20.97 -16.40 -2.18
CA MET A 183 19.69 -17.04 -1.89
C MET A 183 18.76 -16.90 -3.09
N LEU A 184 18.39 -18.04 -3.67
CA LEU A 184 17.41 -18.14 -4.75
C LEU A 184 16.25 -19.02 -4.29
N MET A 185 15.02 -18.46 -4.31
CA MET A 185 13.81 -19.15 -3.91
C MET A 185 12.76 -19.02 -5.01
N VAL A 186 11.91 -20.01 -5.18
CA VAL A 186 10.78 -19.98 -6.09
C VAL A 186 9.46 -19.96 -5.32
N SER A 187 8.48 -19.27 -5.87
CA SER A 187 7.16 -19.09 -5.28
C SER A 187 6.22 -20.24 -5.68
N GLY A 188 5.76 -21.00 -4.70
CA GLY A 188 4.66 -21.98 -4.84
C GLY A 188 3.28 -21.33 -4.66
N LYS A 189 2.26 -22.16 -4.33
CA LYS A 189 0.90 -21.71 -4.02
C LYS A 189 0.84 -20.88 -2.74
N ASN A 190 -0.27 -20.18 -2.57
CA ASN A 190 -0.60 -19.39 -1.37
C ASN A 190 0.43 -18.28 -1.06
N THR A 191 1.06 -17.75 -2.10
CA THR A 191 1.99 -16.62 -2.02
C THR A 191 1.40 -15.40 -2.72
N PRO A 192 1.82 -14.17 -2.34
CA PRO A 192 1.40 -12.96 -3.06
C PRO A 192 1.76 -13.03 -4.55
N MET A 193 2.91 -13.63 -4.89
CA MET A 193 3.36 -13.73 -6.28
C MET A 193 2.49 -14.67 -7.12
N ALA A 194 2.11 -15.83 -6.59
CA ALA A 194 1.20 -16.74 -7.29
C ALA A 194 -0.14 -16.06 -7.58
N SER A 195 -0.72 -15.41 -6.58
CA SER A 195 -1.99 -14.69 -6.73
C SER A 195 -1.89 -13.52 -7.71
N LEU A 196 -0.82 -12.74 -7.67
CA LEU A 196 -0.62 -11.63 -8.60
C LEU A 196 -0.45 -12.11 -10.04
N ILE A 197 0.31 -13.19 -10.27
CA ILE A 197 0.47 -13.81 -11.58
C ILE A 197 -0.88 -14.21 -12.16
N GLU A 198 -1.75 -14.83 -11.36
CA GLU A 198 -3.09 -15.23 -11.78
C GLU A 198 -3.98 -14.02 -12.08
N LEU A 199 -3.98 -13.00 -11.22
CA LEU A 199 -4.70 -11.73 -11.46
C LEU A 199 -4.25 -11.02 -12.73
N ALA A 200 -2.97 -11.14 -13.07
CA ALA A 200 -2.40 -10.57 -14.29
C ALA A 200 -2.63 -11.43 -15.55
N GLY A 201 -3.36 -12.54 -15.46
CA GLY A 201 -3.68 -13.42 -16.58
C GLY A 201 -2.60 -14.45 -16.93
N GLY A 202 -1.59 -14.64 -16.08
CA GLY A 202 -0.61 -15.73 -16.17
C GLY A 202 -1.05 -17.00 -15.43
N GLU A 203 -0.18 -18.00 -15.42
CA GLU A 203 -0.27 -19.23 -14.63
C GLU A 203 1.00 -19.35 -13.79
N ASN A 204 0.87 -19.56 -12.46
CA ASN A 204 2.06 -19.83 -11.66
C ASN A 204 2.70 -21.16 -12.10
N ALA A 205 4.00 -21.11 -12.47
CA ALA A 205 4.69 -22.26 -13.03
C ALA A 205 4.89 -23.41 -12.03
N VAL A 206 4.75 -23.14 -10.72
CA VAL A 206 4.99 -24.09 -9.63
C VAL A 206 3.78 -24.14 -8.71
N ASN A 207 3.05 -25.27 -8.73
CA ASN A 207 1.82 -25.46 -7.96
C ASN A 207 1.83 -26.73 -7.10
N ASP A 208 2.99 -27.38 -6.92
CA ASP A 208 3.13 -28.65 -6.19
C ASP A 208 3.50 -28.47 -4.69
N PHE A 209 3.74 -27.23 -4.25
CA PHE A 209 3.98 -26.88 -2.85
C PHE A 209 3.40 -25.50 -2.50
N GLU A 210 3.34 -25.19 -1.20
CA GLU A 210 2.95 -23.91 -0.64
C GLU A 210 4.19 -23.08 -0.23
N ASP A 211 4.03 -21.76 -0.13
CA ASP A 211 5.05 -20.80 0.25
C ASP A 211 6.26 -20.81 -0.70
N PHE A 212 7.45 -20.54 -0.19
CA PHE A 212 8.68 -20.45 -0.96
C PHE A 212 9.60 -21.63 -0.67
N LYS A 213 10.23 -22.17 -1.73
CA LYS A 213 11.27 -23.19 -1.60
C LYS A 213 12.54 -22.78 -2.35
N PRO A 214 13.71 -23.30 -1.94
CA PRO A 214 14.95 -23.11 -2.68
C PRO A 214 14.81 -23.51 -4.15
N LEU A 215 15.32 -22.68 -5.05
CA LEU A 215 15.40 -22.98 -6.47
C LEU A 215 16.40 -24.12 -6.70
N THR A 216 15.96 -25.17 -7.41
CA THR A 216 16.84 -26.23 -7.90
C THR A 216 16.79 -26.34 -9.42
N PRO A 217 17.86 -26.76 -10.10
CA PRO A 217 17.87 -26.90 -11.56
C PRO A 217 16.74 -27.81 -12.07
N GLU A 218 16.51 -28.93 -11.36
CA GLU A 218 15.48 -29.92 -11.73
C GLU A 218 14.08 -29.36 -11.62
N ALA A 219 13.81 -28.54 -10.56
CA ALA A 219 12.50 -27.89 -10.37
C ALA A 219 12.26 -26.86 -11.48
N VAL A 220 13.26 -26.09 -11.86
CA VAL A 220 13.16 -25.09 -12.95
C VAL A 220 12.90 -25.76 -14.29
N VAL A 221 13.63 -26.83 -14.62
CA VAL A 221 13.45 -27.59 -15.87
C VAL A 221 12.08 -28.26 -15.91
N LYS A 222 11.64 -28.86 -14.80
CA LYS A 222 10.31 -29.50 -14.68
C LYS A 222 9.17 -28.48 -14.85
N ALA A 223 9.29 -27.31 -14.22
CA ALA A 223 8.31 -26.24 -14.32
C ALA A 223 8.22 -25.68 -15.75
N ASN A 224 9.34 -25.66 -16.48
CA ASN A 224 9.50 -25.16 -17.84
C ASN A 224 8.73 -23.86 -18.06
N PRO A 225 9.05 -22.78 -17.32
CA PRO A 225 8.34 -21.51 -17.43
C PRO A 225 8.50 -20.86 -18.82
N ASP A 226 7.48 -20.12 -19.24
CA ASP A 226 7.51 -19.28 -20.42
C ASP A 226 8.12 -17.90 -20.15
N VAL A 227 8.04 -17.43 -18.87
CA VAL A 227 8.53 -16.14 -18.41
C VAL A 227 9.17 -16.31 -17.03
N LEU A 228 10.32 -15.69 -16.78
CA LEU A 228 10.91 -15.49 -15.45
C LEU A 228 10.48 -14.12 -14.91
N PHE A 229 10.02 -14.10 -13.68
CA PHE A 229 9.60 -12.88 -12.99
C PHE A 229 10.44 -12.65 -11.73
N PHE A 230 10.92 -11.43 -11.55
CA PHE A 230 11.76 -11.02 -10.41
C PHE A 230 11.24 -9.74 -9.77
N PHE A 231 11.64 -9.50 -8.54
CA PHE A 231 11.73 -8.12 -8.06
C PHE A 231 12.89 -7.41 -8.76
N SER A 232 12.73 -6.12 -9.05
CA SER A 232 13.79 -5.34 -9.74
C SER A 232 15.13 -5.42 -9.01
N SER A 233 15.12 -5.22 -7.68
CA SER A 233 16.32 -5.36 -6.85
C SER A 233 16.87 -6.80 -6.82
N GLY A 234 16.00 -7.80 -6.94
CA GLY A 234 16.39 -9.21 -7.03
C GLY A 234 17.10 -9.52 -8.35
N LEU A 235 16.57 -9.03 -9.46
CA LEU A 235 17.19 -9.18 -10.78
C LEU A 235 18.57 -8.50 -10.84
N GLU A 236 18.69 -7.29 -10.30
CA GLU A 236 19.95 -6.58 -10.16
C GLU A 236 20.96 -7.39 -9.32
N SER A 237 20.54 -7.89 -8.16
CA SER A 237 21.36 -8.74 -7.28
C SER A 237 21.83 -10.04 -7.95
N ALA A 238 21.03 -10.55 -8.89
CA ALA A 238 21.35 -11.74 -9.67
C ALA A 238 22.32 -11.47 -10.85
N GLY A 239 22.71 -10.21 -11.08
CA GLY A 239 23.55 -9.80 -12.21
C GLY A 239 22.77 -9.46 -13.48
N GLY A 240 21.52 -9.00 -13.31
CA GLY A 240 20.61 -8.62 -14.39
C GLY A 240 20.16 -9.82 -15.23
N ASP A 241 19.66 -9.54 -16.43
CA ASP A 241 19.17 -10.57 -17.36
C ASP A 241 20.23 -11.64 -17.65
N GLN A 242 21.49 -11.23 -17.81
CA GLN A 242 22.57 -12.16 -18.09
C GLN A 242 22.84 -13.13 -16.92
N GLY A 243 22.72 -12.63 -15.69
CA GLY A 243 22.82 -13.45 -14.50
C GLY A 243 21.64 -14.41 -14.36
N ALA A 244 20.42 -13.93 -14.59
CA ALA A 244 19.21 -14.75 -14.57
C ALA A 244 19.26 -15.89 -15.61
N LEU A 245 19.73 -15.62 -16.83
CA LEU A 245 19.88 -16.64 -17.88
C LEU A 245 20.95 -17.71 -17.55
N LYS A 246 21.92 -17.37 -16.69
CA LYS A 246 22.96 -18.31 -16.22
C LYS A 246 22.53 -19.12 -15.01
N MET A 247 21.38 -18.85 -14.43
CA MET A 247 20.87 -19.64 -13.29
C MET A 247 20.71 -21.12 -13.70
N PRO A 248 21.00 -22.06 -12.78
CA PRO A 248 20.94 -23.49 -13.07
C PRO A 248 19.54 -23.91 -13.57
N GLY A 249 19.50 -24.62 -14.70
CA GLY A 249 18.26 -25.12 -15.33
C GLY A 249 17.55 -24.12 -16.26
N VAL A 250 17.79 -22.81 -16.13
CA VAL A 250 17.06 -21.77 -16.87
C VAL A 250 17.26 -21.90 -18.38
N SER A 251 18.48 -22.13 -18.88
CA SER A 251 18.76 -22.25 -20.32
C SER A 251 17.99 -23.37 -21.03
N GLN A 252 17.47 -24.35 -20.29
CA GLN A 252 16.71 -25.47 -20.83
C GLN A 252 15.19 -25.15 -20.95
N THR A 253 14.72 -24.06 -20.30
CA THR A 253 13.30 -23.67 -20.27
C THR A 253 12.91 -22.82 -21.49
N ASN A 254 11.61 -22.68 -21.72
CA ASN A 254 11.07 -21.77 -22.71
C ASN A 254 11.52 -20.31 -22.45
N ALA A 255 11.45 -19.87 -21.16
CA ALA A 255 11.88 -18.54 -20.75
C ALA A 255 13.36 -18.29 -21.05
N GLY A 256 14.23 -19.24 -20.74
CA GLY A 256 15.66 -19.12 -20.99
C GLY A 256 16.00 -19.08 -22.49
N LYS A 257 15.40 -19.97 -23.29
CA LYS A 257 15.57 -20.02 -24.76
C LYS A 257 15.12 -18.73 -25.45
N ASN A 258 14.02 -18.14 -24.98
CA ASN A 258 13.43 -16.94 -25.55
C ASN A 258 13.85 -15.65 -24.83
N LYS A 259 14.72 -15.74 -23.79
CA LYS A 259 15.19 -14.62 -22.97
C LYS A 259 14.05 -13.78 -22.38
N ARG A 260 12.97 -14.41 -21.97
CA ARG A 260 11.78 -13.77 -21.42
C ARG A 260 11.92 -13.57 -19.93
N ILE A 261 12.46 -12.42 -19.55
CA ILE A 261 12.70 -12.00 -18.18
C ILE A 261 11.96 -10.68 -17.95
N ILE A 262 11.20 -10.61 -16.86
CA ILE A 262 10.51 -9.40 -16.42
C ILE A 262 10.83 -9.11 -14.98
N ALA A 263 10.81 -7.84 -14.59
CA ALA A 263 10.99 -7.41 -13.22
C ALA A 263 10.07 -6.24 -12.87
N MET A 264 9.64 -6.19 -11.62
CA MET A 264 8.82 -5.10 -11.09
C MET A 264 9.29 -4.72 -9.67
N ASP A 265 8.87 -3.54 -9.21
CA ASP A 265 9.12 -3.10 -7.83
C ASP A 265 8.55 -4.09 -6.82
N GLY A 266 9.37 -4.52 -5.86
CA GLY A 266 8.99 -5.53 -4.88
C GLY A 266 7.87 -5.08 -3.95
N GLY A 267 7.87 -3.82 -3.50
CA GLY A 267 6.83 -3.25 -2.64
C GLY A 267 5.48 -3.21 -3.36
N LEU A 268 5.48 -2.80 -4.64
CA LEU A 268 4.26 -2.76 -5.45
C LEU A 268 3.62 -4.15 -5.59
N VAL A 269 4.40 -5.16 -5.95
CA VAL A 269 3.85 -6.47 -6.33
C VAL A 269 3.59 -7.41 -5.16
N SER A 270 4.24 -7.21 -3.99
CA SER A 270 4.05 -8.06 -2.81
C SER A 270 3.14 -7.47 -1.74
N GLY A 271 2.85 -6.16 -1.81
CA GLY A 271 2.15 -5.44 -0.75
C GLY A 271 0.70 -5.87 -0.54
N PHE A 272 -0.01 -6.28 -1.59
CA PHE A 272 -1.45 -6.58 -1.53
C PHE A 272 -2.21 -5.50 -0.74
N GLY A 273 -1.95 -4.26 -1.10
CA GLY A 273 -2.52 -3.04 -0.55
C GLY A 273 -3.34 -2.26 -1.59
N PRO A 274 -3.49 -0.94 -1.43
CA PRO A 274 -4.30 -0.10 -2.32
C PRO A 274 -3.87 -0.11 -3.78
N ARG A 275 -2.60 -0.46 -4.06
CA ARG A 275 -2.03 -0.53 -5.42
C ARG A 275 -2.10 -1.92 -6.07
N LEU A 276 -2.91 -2.86 -5.52
CA LEU A 276 -3.05 -4.21 -6.07
C LEU A 276 -3.48 -4.21 -7.54
N GLY A 277 -4.45 -3.36 -7.90
CA GLY A 277 -4.92 -3.25 -9.29
C GLY A 277 -3.83 -2.74 -10.24
N GLU A 278 -3.07 -1.72 -9.81
CA GLU A 278 -1.91 -1.20 -10.53
C GLU A 278 -0.85 -2.28 -10.77
N ALA A 279 -0.53 -3.06 -9.73
CA ALA A 279 0.41 -4.17 -9.83
C ALA A 279 -0.05 -5.22 -10.85
N ALA A 280 -1.33 -5.61 -10.82
CA ALA A 280 -1.89 -6.60 -11.74
C ALA A 280 -1.88 -6.09 -13.20
N VAL A 281 -2.26 -4.84 -13.45
CA VAL A 281 -2.21 -4.23 -14.78
C VAL A 281 -0.78 -4.10 -15.29
N GLY A 282 0.15 -3.68 -14.41
CA GLY A 282 1.57 -3.58 -14.76
C GLY A 282 2.15 -4.92 -15.17
N LEU A 283 1.91 -5.98 -14.37
CA LEU A 283 2.37 -7.32 -14.70
C LEU A 283 1.70 -7.85 -15.98
N ASN A 284 0.39 -7.64 -16.14
CA ASN A 284 -0.33 -8.05 -17.36
C ASN A 284 0.30 -7.46 -18.63
N LYS A 285 0.63 -6.16 -18.62
CA LYS A 285 1.29 -5.51 -19.78
C LYS A 285 2.60 -6.21 -20.13
N LEU A 286 3.45 -6.46 -19.10
CA LEU A 286 4.73 -7.15 -19.30
C LEU A 286 4.54 -8.58 -19.83
N LEU A 287 3.52 -9.32 -19.35
CA LEU A 287 3.21 -10.66 -19.85
C LEU A 287 2.74 -10.63 -21.31
N VAL A 288 1.86 -9.71 -21.69
CA VAL A 288 1.39 -9.53 -23.06
C VAL A 288 2.56 -9.19 -23.99
N GLU A 289 3.47 -8.32 -23.59
CA GLU A 289 4.64 -7.93 -24.38
C GLU A 289 5.64 -9.07 -24.53
N SER A 290 5.91 -9.81 -23.46
CA SER A 290 6.88 -10.90 -23.44
C SER A 290 6.41 -12.15 -24.21
N THR A 291 5.13 -12.27 -24.52
CA THR A 291 4.56 -13.44 -25.18
C THR A 291 4.21 -13.21 -26.65
N LYS A 292 4.43 -12.01 -27.16
CA LYS A 292 4.40 -11.71 -28.59
C LYS A 292 5.65 -12.25 -29.28
#